data_932a90b6da10f5183dc6196b1be3f8e4
#
_entry.id   932a90b6da10f5183dc6196b1be3f8e4
#
_cell.length_a   1.000
_cell.length_b   1.000
_cell.length_c   1.000
_cell.angle_alpha   90.00
_cell.angle_beta   90.00
_cell.angle_gamma   90.00
#
_symmetry.space_group_name_H-M   'P 1'
#
loop_
_entity.id
_entity.type
_entity.pdbx_description
1 polymer ?
#
loop_
_entity_poly.entity_id
_entity_poly.type
_entity_poly.pdbx_seq_one_letter_code
_entity_poly.pdbx_strand_id
1 'polypeptide(L)'
;MAQPKNRQWLLAARPVGMIKESDYRWNETTIPPLKDGEVLLRNLAFSFDPTQRGWMSMDTYVPAIPLGAAMRAVAVSQVVESKKSGFAPGDLVQGMAGWEDYTVTDGQGMLALQKLPPGTDPLLALSLLGITGLTAYFGVLDIGLPKAGETFVVSGAAGATGSVAGMLAKIKGCRVIGIAGGPQKCAWLTGEAGFDGAIDYKNEDVGAALSRLCPKGYRHLLRQRRRRDPRRGHGADREWRAYRPVWRHLTIQPTGKRLWRRSEELL
;
A
#
# COMPACT_ATOMS: atom_id res chain seq x y z
N MET A 1 30.40 3.01 26.07
CA MET A 1 30.24 3.27 24.61
C MET A 1 29.30 4.44 24.45
N ALA A 2 29.57 5.39 23.54
CA ALA A 2 28.65 6.50 23.29
C ALA A 2 27.31 5.92 22.76
N GLN A 3 26.19 6.43 23.30
CA GLN A 3 24.89 6.05 22.75
C GLN A 3 24.81 6.43 21.28
N PRO A 4 24.24 5.54 20.42
CA PRO A 4 24.07 5.85 19.02
C PRO A 4 23.13 7.05 18.88
N LYS A 5 23.45 7.95 17.94
CA LYS A 5 22.55 9.04 17.56
C LYS A 5 21.36 8.46 16.78
N ASN A 6 20.17 9.01 16.99
CA ASN A 6 18.97 8.69 16.22
C ASN A 6 18.78 9.75 15.12
N ARG A 7 18.95 9.34 13.87
CA ARG A 7 18.72 10.19 12.69
C ARG A 7 17.26 10.06 12.27
N GLN A 8 16.61 11.20 12.02
CA GLN A 8 15.16 11.26 11.81
C GLN A 8 14.80 12.20 10.65
N TRP A 9 13.75 11.86 9.92
CA TRP A 9 13.03 12.77 9.06
C TRP A 9 11.74 13.24 9.74
N LEU A 10 11.69 14.52 10.10
CA LEU A 10 10.54 15.14 10.76
C LEU A 10 9.62 15.79 9.74
N LEU A 11 8.31 15.78 10.02
CA LEU A 11 7.34 16.57 9.27
C LEU A 11 7.49 18.05 9.63
N ALA A 12 8.05 18.87 8.74
CA ALA A 12 8.28 20.29 8.98
C ALA A 12 7.08 21.16 8.60
N ALA A 13 6.36 20.80 7.55
CA ALA A 13 5.20 21.54 7.06
C ALA A 13 4.10 20.60 6.51
N ARG A 14 2.85 21.07 6.51
CA ARG A 14 1.75 20.37 5.83
C ARG A 14 1.88 20.57 4.32
N PRO A 15 1.99 19.48 3.52
CA PRO A 15 2.19 19.62 2.08
C PRO A 15 0.96 20.26 1.40
N VAL A 16 1.19 21.25 0.57
CA VAL A 16 0.19 21.87 -0.32
C VAL A 16 0.48 21.43 -1.75
N GLY A 17 -0.43 20.67 -2.35
CA GLY A 17 -0.21 20.03 -3.66
C GLY A 17 0.75 18.83 -3.58
N MET A 18 1.76 18.81 -4.43
CA MET A 18 2.81 17.78 -4.40
C MET A 18 3.71 17.96 -3.18
N ILE A 19 4.16 16.84 -2.63
CA ILE A 19 5.14 16.82 -1.54
C ILE A 19 6.45 17.42 -2.04
N LYS A 20 7.09 18.23 -1.21
CA LYS A 20 8.37 18.90 -1.46
C LYS A 20 9.39 18.53 -0.39
N GLU A 21 10.65 18.67 -0.69
CA GLU A 21 11.72 18.44 0.30
C GLU A 21 11.58 19.37 1.51
N SER A 22 11.10 20.60 1.30
CA SER A 22 10.85 21.57 2.37
C SER A 22 9.72 21.18 3.33
N ASP A 23 8.90 20.18 3.00
CA ASP A 23 7.89 19.65 3.91
C ASP A 23 8.52 18.76 5.00
N TYR A 24 9.81 18.44 4.86
CA TYR A 24 10.59 17.61 5.78
C TYR A 24 11.76 18.38 6.38
N ARG A 25 12.22 17.92 7.52
CA ARG A 25 13.44 18.40 8.17
C ARG A 25 14.24 17.23 8.70
N TRP A 26 15.52 17.18 8.35
CA TRP A 26 16.48 16.28 8.95
C TRP A 26 16.75 16.65 10.41
N ASN A 27 16.85 15.66 11.27
CA ASN A 27 17.12 15.83 12.69
C ASN A 27 18.02 14.71 13.20
N GLU A 28 18.93 15.04 14.11
CA GLU A 28 19.71 14.09 14.87
C GLU A 28 19.46 14.33 16.35
N THR A 29 19.14 13.28 17.09
CA THR A 29 18.84 13.36 18.52
C THR A 29 19.42 12.17 19.26
N THR A 30 19.37 12.21 20.59
CA THR A 30 19.68 11.07 21.46
C THR A 30 18.46 10.18 21.60
N ILE A 31 18.71 8.89 21.81
CA ILE A 31 17.63 7.93 22.10
C ILE A 31 17.20 8.15 23.54
N PRO A 32 15.90 8.39 23.83
CA PRO A 32 15.40 8.54 25.19
C PRO A 32 15.48 7.20 25.95
N PRO A 33 15.64 7.24 27.28
CA PRO A 33 15.60 6.03 28.09
C PRO A 33 14.23 5.37 28.03
N LEU A 34 14.19 4.04 28.00
CA LEU A 34 12.95 3.26 27.98
C LEU A 34 12.19 3.42 29.29
N LYS A 35 10.88 3.59 29.20
CA LYS A 35 9.92 3.44 30.31
C LYS A 35 9.43 1.99 30.38
N ASP A 36 8.78 1.65 31.49
CA ASP A 36 8.15 0.34 31.64
C ASP A 36 7.07 0.14 30.57
N GLY A 37 7.07 -1.03 29.95
CA GLY A 37 6.19 -1.37 28.84
C GLY A 37 6.66 -0.91 27.45
N GLU A 38 7.83 -0.26 27.33
CA GLU A 38 8.40 0.17 26.04
C GLU A 38 9.50 -0.76 25.54
N VAL A 39 9.74 -0.67 24.24
CA VAL A 39 10.83 -1.34 23.53
C VAL A 39 11.61 -0.33 22.70
N LEU A 40 12.93 -0.53 22.61
CA LEU A 40 13.81 0.15 21.67
C LEU A 40 13.98 -0.71 20.43
N LEU A 41 13.58 -0.18 19.30
CA LEU A 41 13.66 -0.82 18.00
C LEU A 41 14.75 -0.17 17.16
N ARG A 42 15.59 -0.97 16.51
CA ARG A 42 16.42 -0.55 15.38
C ARG A 42 15.65 -0.83 14.09
N ASN A 43 15.30 0.20 13.35
CA ASN A 43 14.58 0.05 12.10
C ASN A 43 15.50 -0.50 11.00
N LEU A 44 15.11 -1.61 10.38
CA LEU A 44 15.86 -2.27 9.32
C LEU A 44 15.35 -1.86 7.95
N ALA A 45 14.04 -1.75 7.82
CA ALA A 45 13.35 -1.32 6.61
C ALA A 45 11.98 -0.74 6.97
N PHE A 46 11.47 0.19 6.16
CA PHE A 46 10.10 0.69 6.26
C PHE A 46 9.47 0.88 4.88
N SER A 47 8.15 0.79 4.84
CA SER A 47 7.41 0.93 3.59
C SER A 47 7.12 2.38 3.26
N PHE A 48 7.09 2.69 1.95
CA PHE A 48 6.56 3.95 1.42
C PHE A 48 5.17 3.71 0.84
N ASP A 49 4.17 4.21 1.53
CA ASP A 49 2.77 4.00 1.17
C ASP A 49 2.06 5.31 0.84
N PRO A 50 1.15 5.32 -0.17
CA PRO A 50 0.38 6.51 -0.52
C PRO A 50 -0.44 7.09 0.64
N THR A 51 -0.80 6.26 1.63
CA THR A 51 -1.55 6.67 2.82
C THR A 51 -0.77 7.66 3.70
N GLN A 52 0.57 7.61 3.67
CA GLN A 52 1.44 8.53 4.41
C GLN A 52 1.18 9.99 4.00
N ARG A 53 0.84 10.24 2.72
CA ARG A 53 0.44 11.58 2.27
C ARG A 53 -0.81 12.09 3.00
N GLY A 54 -1.76 11.21 3.31
CA GLY A 54 -2.93 11.53 4.13
C GLY A 54 -2.53 11.86 5.56
N TRP A 55 -1.67 11.05 6.17
CA TRP A 55 -1.20 11.22 7.55
C TRP A 55 -0.41 12.53 7.77
N MET A 56 0.21 13.06 6.71
CA MET A 56 0.86 14.38 6.76
C MET A 56 -0.13 15.55 6.84
N SER A 57 -1.40 15.36 6.52
CA SER A 57 -2.33 16.46 6.30
C SER A 57 -3.53 16.46 7.24
N MET A 58 -4.08 15.31 7.58
CA MET A 58 -5.35 15.20 8.31
C MET A 58 -5.44 13.89 9.09
N ASP A 59 -6.35 13.87 10.04
CA ASP A 59 -6.78 12.65 10.71
C ASP A 59 -7.46 11.72 9.69
N THR A 60 -7.11 10.44 9.76
CA THR A 60 -7.68 9.37 8.93
C THR A 60 -8.19 8.26 9.86
N TYR A 61 -7.82 7.00 9.60
CA TYR A 61 -7.96 5.90 10.55
C TYR A 61 -6.87 5.93 11.65
N VAL A 62 -5.89 6.81 11.52
CA VAL A 62 -4.91 7.20 12.53
C VAL A 62 -4.82 8.72 12.59
N PRO A 63 -4.45 9.30 13.74
CA PRO A 63 -4.24 10.74 13.86
C PRO A 63 -3.18 11.25 12.88
N ALA A 64 -3.33 12.50 12.43
CA ALA A 64 -2.32 13.17 11.62
C ALA A 64 -0.97 13.22 12.36
N ILE A 65 0.12 13.14 11.59
CA ILE A 65 1.46 13.30 12.16
C ILE A 65 1.60 14.75 12.66
N PRO A 66 1.96 14.98 13.93
CA PRO A 66 2.21 16.33 14.42
C PRO A 66 3.37 16.99 13.67
N LEU A 67 3.30 18.31 13.49
CA LEU A 67 4.46 19.07 12.99
C LEU A 67 5.62 18.93 13.97
N GLY A 68 6.81 18.70 13.45
CA GLY A 68 8.01 18.45 14.24
C GLY A 68 8.19 17.02 14.72
N ALA A 69 7.22 16.14 14.55
CA ALA A 69 7.37 14.71 14.83
C ALA A 69 8.01 13.95 13.66
N ALA A 70 8.62 12.81 13.95
CA ALA A 70 9.14 11.92 12.92
C ALA A 70 8.01 11.43 12.00
N MET A 71 8.30 11.34 10.72
CA MET A 71 7.39 10.74 9.76
C MET A 71 7.11 9.28 10.16
N ARG A 72 5.89 8.81 9.87
CA ARG A 72 5.41 7.49 10.30
C ARG A 72 5.37 6.52 9.13
N ALA A 73 5.79 5.28 9.38
CA ALA A 73 5.71 4.18 8.41
C ALA A 73 5.44 2.84 9.11
N VAL A 74 5.03 1.83 8.37
CA VAL A 74 5.15 0.44 8.79
C VAL A 74 6.59 0.03 8.56
N ALA A 75 7.21 -0.52 9.60
CA ALA A 75 8.60 -0.95 9.54
C ALA A 75 8.76 -2.41 9.99
N VAL A 76 9.84 -3.01 9.52
CA VAL A 76 10.44 -4.19 10.15
C VAL A 76 11.68 -3.74 10.89
N SER A 77 11.74 -4.12 12.15
CA SER A 77 12.74 -3.65 13.09
C SER A 77 13.27 -4.80 13.94
N GLN A 78 14.46 -4.63 14.48
CA GLN A 78 15.04 -5.53 15.49
C GLN A 78 14.92 -4.89 16.86
N VAL A 79 14.44 -5.66 17.83
CA VAL A 79 14.44 -5.23 19.25
C VAL A 79 15.88 -5.13 19.74
N VAL A 80 16.28 -3.97 20.24
CA VAL A 80 17.59 -3.69 20.83
C VAL A 80 17.54 -3.82 22.33
N GLU A 81 16.51 -3.24 22.94
CA GLU A 81 16.25 -3.26 24.38
C GLU A 81 14.74 -3.35 24.62
N SER A 82 14.32 -4.03 25.68
CA SER A 82 12.91 -4.19 26.01
C SER A 82 12.66 -4.09 27.51
N LYS A 83 11.66 -3.30 27.87
CA LYS A 83 10.97 -3.30 29.17
C LYS A 83 9.52 -3.76 29.03
N LYS A 84 9.18 -4.40 27.91
CA LYS A 84 7.84 -4.93 27.58
C LYS A 84 7.87 -6.45 27.58
N SER A 85 6.94 -7.07 28.29
CA SER A 85 6.77 -8.53 28.26
C SER A 85 6.49 -9.02 26.85
N GLY A 86 7.03 -10.20 26.54
CA GLY A 86 6.82 -10.84 25.22
C GLY A 86 7.79 -10.39 24.13
N PHE A 87 8.67 -9.40 24.37
CA PHE A 87 9.70 -8.97 23.42
C PHE A 87 11.08 -9.02 24.06
N ALA A 88 12.07 -9.54 23.35
CA ALA A 88 13.44 -9.68 23.80
C ALA A 88 14.43 -9.09 22.78
N PRO A 89 15.62 -8.63 23.22
CA PRO A 89 16.67 -8.23 22.30
C PRO A 89 16.96 -9.31 21.26
N GLY A 90 17.08 -8.88 19.99
CA GLY A 90 17.26 -9.79 18.84
C GLY A 90 15.97 -10.21 18.14
N ASP A 91 14.80 -10.06 18.76
CA ASP A 91 13.53 -10.34 18.10
C ASP A 91 13.37 -9.47 16.84
N LEU A 92 12.93 -10.09 15.74
CA LEU A 92 12.49 -9.37 14.56
C LEU A 92 10.99 -9.07 14.69
N VAL A 93 10.62 -7.81 14.48
CA VAL A 93 9.26 -7.34 14.71
C VAL A 93 8.78 -6.47 13.56
N GLN A 94 7.46 -6.45 13.35
CA GLN A 94 6.79 -5.54 12.42
C GLN A 94 5.79 -4.68 13.17
N GLY A 95 5.72 -3.40 12.84
CA GLY A 95 4.76 -2.48 13.44
C GLY A 95 4.92 -1.05 12.94
N MET A 96 4.25 -0.13 13.61
CA MET A 96 4.38 1.29 13.31
C MET A 96 5.68 1.84 13.89
N ALA A 97 6.48 2.50 13.07
CA ALA A 97 7.72 3.16 13.45
C ALA A 97 7.87 4.54 12.78
N GLY A 98 8.89 5.28 13.17
CA GLY A 98 9.25 6.54 12.51
C GLY A 98 10.19 6.34 11.31
N TRP A 99 10.31 7.37 10.47
CA TRP A 99 11.42 7.47 9.52
C TRP A 99 12.67 7.89 10.29
N GLU A 100 13.22 6.95 10.99
CA GLU A 100 14.33 7.14 11.92
C GLU A 100 15.13 5.84 12.08
N ASP A 101 16.36 5.94 12.58
CA ASP A 101 17.19 4.76 12.80
C ASP A 101 16.66 3.90 13.96
N TYR A 102 16.17 4.55 15.02
CA TYR A 102 15.68 3.89 16.22
C TYR A 102 14.33 4.46 16.65
N THR A 103 13.40 3.60 16.98
CA THR A 103 12.08 3.96 17.50
C THR A 103 11.88 3.43 18.91
N VAL A 104 11.51 4.30 19.84
CA VAL A 104 11.00 3.91 21.17
C VAL A 104 9.48 3.87 21.10
N THR A 105 8.89 2.75 21.50
CA THR A 105 7.43 2.55 21.38
C THR A 105 6.93 1.57 22.45
N ASP A 106 5.67 1.75 22.87
CA ASP A 106 4.92 0.75 23.63
C ASP A 106 4.33 -0.35 22.75
N GLY A 107 4.44 -0.21 21.45
CA GLY A 107 3.95 -1.17 20.44
C GLY A 107 2.44 -1.32 20.39
N GLN A 108 1.69 -0.36 20.94
CA GLN A 108 0.22 -0.37 20.91
C GLN A 108 -0.33 0.34 19.66
N GLY A 109 -1.63 0.24 19.46
CA GLY A 109 -2.35 0.93 18.39
C GLY A 109 -2.82 0.03 17.26
N MET A 110 -3.27 0.63 16.16
CA MET A 110 -3.89 -0.08 15.04
C MET A 110 -2.98 -1.10 14.36
N LEU A 111 -1.68 -0.80 14.29
CA LEU A 111 -0.65 -1.71 13.82
C LEU A 111 0.28 -2.03 15.00
N ALA A 112 -0.30 -2.73 15.98
CA ALA A 112 0.42 -3.18 17.14
C ALA A 112 1.68 -3.96 16.74
N LEU A 113 2.72 -3.84 17.55
CA LEU A 113 3.99 -4.53 17.33
C LEU A 113 3.80 -6.03 17.35
N GLN A 114 4.22 -6.73 16.30
CA GLN A 114 4.11 -8.16 16.16
C GLN A 114 5.48 -8.78 15.92
N LYS A 115 5.75 -9.90 16.58
CA LYS A 115 6.94 -10.69 16.28
C LYS A 115 6.78 -11.37 14.93
N LEU A 116 7.83 -11.35 14.16
CA LEU A 116 7.93 -12.13 12.93
C LEU A 116 8.54 -13.50 13.26
N PRO A 117 8.12 -14.57 12.56
CA PRO A 117 8.75 -15.86 12.67
C PRO A 117 10.26 -15.78 12.39
N PRO A 118 11.09 -16.58 13.08
CA PRO A 118 12.52 -16.64 12.79
C PRO A 118 12.78 -16.91 11.32
N GLY A 119 13.76 -16.19 10.74
CA GLY A 119 14.12 -16.33 9.33
C GLY A 119 13.18 -15.64 8.34
N THR A 120 12.19 -14.88 8.80
CA THR A 120 11.34 -14.06 7.90
C THR A 120 12.19 -13.01 7.21
N ASP A 121 12.14 -12.97 5.89
CA ASP A 121 12.73 -11.87 5.12
C ASP A 121 11.98 -10.56 5.41
N PRO A 122 12.68 -9.50 5.89
CA PRO A 122 12.08 -8.20 6.15
C PRO A 122 11.32 -7.61 4.95
N LEU A 123 11.81 -7.85 3.72
CA LEU A 123 11.16 -7.34 2.51
C LEU A 123 9.85 -8.06 2.23
N LEU A 124 9.77 -9.37 2.47
CA LEU A 124 8.52 -10.11 2.37
C LEU A 124 7.51 -9.66 3.42
N ALA A 125 7.95 -9.38 4.65
CA ALA A 125 7.08 -8.86 5.70
C ALA A 125 6.44 -7.52 5.33
N LEU A 126 7.18 -6.61 4.67
CA LEU A 126 6.67 -5.32 4.21
C LEU A 126 5.90 -5.37 2.88
N SER A 127 6.06 -6.42 2.08
CA SER A 127 5.43 -6.58 0.77
C SER A 127 4.26 -7.56 0.78
N LEU A 128 4.54 -8.85 0.50
CA LEU A 128 3.49 -9.88 0.39
C LEU A 128 2.74 -10.14 1.69
N LEU A 129 3.43 -10.13 2.82
CA LEU A 129 2.84 -10.29 4.15
C LEU A 129 2.46 -8.96 4.80
N GLY A 130 2.78 -7.84 4.14
CA GLY A 130 2.44 -6.48 4.56
C GLY A 130 1.08 -6.01 4.06
N ILE A 131 0.81 -4.70 4.26
CA ILE A 131 -0.49 -4.06 3.93
C ILE A 131 -0.86 -4.26 2.46
N THR A 132 0.09 -4.16 1.53
CA THR A 132 -0.18 -4.27 0.10
C THR A 132 -0.56 -5.69 -0.32
N GLY A 133 0.12 -6.70 0.21
CA GLY A 133 -0.18 -8.10 -0.04
C GLY A 133 -1.49 -8.53 0.60
N LEU A 134 -1.73 -8.17 1.86
CA LEU A 134 -3.01 -8.43 2.55
C LEU A 134 -4.17 -7.73 1.84
N THR A 135 -3.98 -6.50 1.37
CA THR A 135 -5.00 -5.79 0.56
C THR A 135 -5.34 -6.56 -0.72
N ALA A 136 -4.31 -7.07 -1.41
CA ALA A 136 -4.52 -7.89 -2.61
C ALA A 136 -5.23 -9.21 -2.26
N TYR A 137 -4.78 -9.88 -1.21
CA TYR A 137 -5.33 -11.16 -0.76
C TYR A 137 -6.83 -11.08 -0.47
N PHE A 138 -7.22 -10.24 0.48
CA PHE A 138 -8.63 -10.09 0.84
C PHE A 138 -9.47 -9.53 -0.31
N GLY A 139 -8.91 -8.57 -1.05
CA GLY A 139 -9.61 -8.01 -2.19
C GLY A 139 -9.88 -9.01 -3.32
N VAL A 140 -8.97 -9.92 -3.59
CA VAL A 140 -9.16 -10.94 -4.62
C VAL A 140 -9.96 -12.12 -4.09
N LEU A 141 -9.62 -12.63 -2.91
CA LEU A 141 -10.13 -13.92 -2.45
C LEU A 141 -11.43 -13.82 -1.65
N ASP A 142 -11.64 -12.75 -0.88
CA ASP A 142 -12.84 -12.58 -0.06
C ASP A 142 -13.90 -11.71 -0.75
N ILE A 143 -13.45 -10.67 -1.48
CA ILE A 143 -14.37 -9.73 -2.13
C ILE A 143 -14.56 -10.09 -3.61
N GLY A 144 -13.46 -10.34 -4.32
CA GLY A 144 -13.45 -10.66 -5.75
C GLY A 144 -14.06 -12.02 -6.07
N LEU A 145 -13.70 -13.02 -5.28
CA LEU A 145 -14.14 -14.41 -5.45
C LEU A 145 -14.01 -14.90 -6.91
N PRO A 146 -12.87 -14.69 -7.59
CA PRO A 146 -12.71 -15.06 -8.97
C PRO A 146 -12.72 -16.59 -9.13
N LYS A 147 -13.32 -17.05 -10.23
CA LYS A 147 -13.41 -18.46 -10.59
C LYS A 147 -12.50 -18.77 -11.77
N ALA A 148 -12.01 -20.00 -11.82
CA ALA A 148 -11.22 -20.47 -12.96
C ALA A 148 -11.94 -20.23 -14.28
N GLY A 149 -11.19 -19.79 -15.30
CA GLY A 149 -11.72 -19.44 -16.63
C GLY A 149 -12.34 -18.05 -16.76
N GLU A 150 -12.54 -17.31 -15.66
CA GLU A 150 -12.99 -15.92 -15.74
C GLU A 150 -11.86 -14.97 -16.14
N THR A 151 -12.23 -13.82 -16.70
CA THR A 151 -11.27 -12.76 -17.03
C THR A 151 -11.20 -11.75 -15.89
N PHE A 152 -10.00 -11.58 -15.31
CA PHE A 152 -9.68 -10.64 -14.24
C PHE A 152 -8.87 -9.48 -14.81
N VAL A 153 -9.37 -8.26 -14.66
CA VAL A 153 -8.68 -7.03 -15.07
C VAL A 153 -8.17 -6.30 -13.85
N VAL A 154 -6.92 -5.89 -13.87
CA VAL A 154 -6.31 -5.14 -12.76
C VAL A 154 -5.66 -3.85 -13.23
N SER A 155 -6.03 -2.72 -12.64
CA SER A 155 -5.40 -1.42 -12.91
C SER A 155 -4.27 -1.15 -11.92
N GLY A 156 -3.23 -0.42 -12.38
CA GLY A 156 -2.00 -0.28 -11.60
C GLY A 156 -1.29 -1.62 -11.42
N ALA A 157 -1.43 -2.49 -12.42
CA ALA A 157 -1.04 -3.89 -12.38
C ALA A 157 0.44 -4.13 -12.05
N ALA A 158 1.33 -3.24 -12.46
CA ALA A 158 2.76 -3.30 -12.14
C ALA A 158 3.11 -2.59 -10.81
N GLY A 159 2.12 -2.25 -9.99
CA GLY A 159 2.32 -1.71 -8.65
C GLY A 159 2.25 -2.81 -7.59
N ALA A 160 2.66 -2.50 -6.35
CA ALA A 160 2.78 -3.47 -5.26
C ALA A 160 1.50 -4.30 -5.02
N THR A 161 0.34 -3.66 -4.87
CA THR A 161 -0.94 -4.39 -4.68
C THR A 161 -1.44 -5.03 -5.98
N GLY A 162 -1.29 -4.34 -7.14
CA GLY A 162 -1.84 -4.81 -8.41
C GLY A 162 -1.15 -6.05 -8.93
N SER A 163 0.17 -6.14 -8.80
CA SER A 163 0.93 -7.31 -9.22
C SER A 163 0.53 -8.55 -8.40
N VAL A 164 0.47 -8.41 -7.08
CA VAL A 164 0.04 -9.50 -6.19
C VAL A 164 -1.41 -9.92 -6.50
N ALA A 165 -2.31 -8.95 -6.69
CA ALA A 165 -3.71 -9.26 -7.01
C ALA A 165 -3.84 -10.05 -8.34
N GLY A 166 -3.11 -9.64 -9.37
CA GLY A 166 -3.10 -10.36 -10.63
C GLY A 166 -2.49 -11.76 -10.53
N MET A 167 -1.38 -11.90 -9.80
CA MET A 167 -0.78 -13.21 -9.54
C MET A 167 -1.74 -14.13 -8.77
N LEU A 168 -2.43 -13.64 -7.75
CA LEU A 168 -3.45 -14.41 -7.04
C LEU A 168 -4.59 -14.84 -7.96
N ALA A 169 -5.04 -13.97 -8.86
CA ALA A 169 -6.05 -14.32 -9.87
C ALA A 169 -5.53 -15.38 -10.84
N LYS A 170 -4.24 -15.34 -11.23
CA LYS A 170 -3.60 -16.42 -12.02
C LYS A 170 -3.60 -17.75 -11.29
N ILE A 171 -3.23 -17.75 -10.00
CA ILE A 171 -3.27 -18.96 -9.15
C ILE A 171 -4.69 -19.53 -9.08
N LYS A 172 -5.72 -18.69 -9.10
CA LYS A 172 -7.13 -19.11 -9.17
C LYS A 172 -7.58 -19.58 -10.56
N GLY A 173 -6.68 -19.64 -11.53
CA GLY A 173 -6.99 -20.09 -12.89
C GLY A 173 -7.71 -19.06 -13.77
N CYS A 174 -7.64 -17.78 -13.41
CA CYS A 174 -8.20 -16.70 -14.23
C CYS A 174 -7.28 -16.34 -15.40
N ARG A 175 -7.89 -15.82 -16.45
CA ARG A 175 -7.21 -15.04 -17.47
C ARG A 175 -7.02 -13.62 -16.95
N VAL A 176 -5.79 -13.12 -16.88
CA VAL A 176 -5.46 -11.83 -16.24
C VAL A 176 -4.97 -10.80 -17.23
N ILE A 177 -5.63 -9.64 -17.26
CA ILE A 177 -5.26 -8.47 -18.06
C ILE A 177 -4.82 -7.36 -17.15
N GLY A 178 -3.58 -6.91 -17.29
CA GLY A 178 -3.00 -5.82 -16.50
C GLY A 178 -3.09 -4.48 -17.23
N ILE A 179 -3.44 -3.41 -16.50
CA ILE A 179 -3.37 -2.04 -17.02
C ILE A 179 -2.22 -1.33 -16.30
N ALA A 180 -1.20 -0.91 -17.04
CA ALA A 180 -0.01 -0.23 -16.51
C ALA A 180 0.36 0.96 -17.42
N GLY A 181 1.34 1.75 -17.03
CA GLY A 181 1.79 2.90 -17.81
C GLY A 181 3.22 2.74 -18.30
N GLY A 182 3.36 2.61 -19.60
CA GLY A 182 4.61 2.48 -20.32
C GLY A 182 4.97 1.06 -20.71
N PRO A 183 5.71 0.91 -21.83
CA PRO A 183 5.98 -0.39 -22.46
C PRO A 183 6.78 -1.34 -21.56
N GLN A 184 7.72 -0.83 -20.80
CA GLN A 184 8.53 -1.65 -19.88
C GLN A 184 7.68 -2.36 -18.83
N LYS A 185 6.69 -1.64 -18.24
CA LYS A 185 5.79 -2.24 -17.24
C LYS A 185 4.85 -3.26 -17.86
N CYS A 186 4.39 -3.00 -19.09
CA CYS A 186 3.55 -3.94 -19.82
C CYS A 186 4.33 -5.21 -20.22
N ALA A 187 5.57 -5.08 -20.65
CA ALA A 187 6.45 -6.19 -20.95
C ALA A 187 6.72 -7.04 -19.71
N TRP A 188 7.00 -6.41 -18.56
CA TRP A 188 7.18 -7.12 -17.30
C TRP A 188 5.93 -7.91 -16.89
N LEU A 189 4.73 -7.32 -17.05
CA LEU A 189 3.46 -7.99 -16.73
C LEU A 189 3.26 -9.27 -17.52
N THR A 190 3.55 -9.24 -18.83
CA THR A 190 3.33 -10.41 -19.71
C THR A 190 4.49 -11.39 -19.70
N GLY A 191 5.72 -10.91 -19.49
CA GLY A 191 6.93 -11.75 -19.47
C GLY A 191 7.16 -12.40 -18.11
N GLU A 192 7.37 -11.58 -17.07
CA GLU A 192 7.79 -12.07 -15.75
C GLU A 192 6.61 -12.37 -14.82
N ALA A 193 5.60 -11.47 -14.77
CA ALA A 193 4.43 -11.65 -13.91
C ALA A 193 3.42 -12.68 -14.46
N GLY A 194 3.58 -13.15 -15.69
CA GLY A 194 2.77 -14.21 -16.30
C GLY A 194 1.33 -13.82 -16.60
N PHE A 195 1.03 -12.52 -16.82
CA PHE A 195 -0.30 -12.07 -17.20
C PHE A 195 -0.58 -12.40 -18.65
N ASP A 196 -1.85 -12.64 -18.98
CA ASP A 196 -2.27 -13.05 -20.31
C ASP A 196 -2.38 -11.87 -21.30
N GLY A 197 -2.24 -10.64 -20.80
CA GLY A 197 -2.20 -9.44 -21.61
C GLY A 197 -1.97 -8.20 -20.76
N ALA A 198 -1.49 -7.14 -21.42
CA ALA A 198 -1.25 -5.85 -20.79
C ALA A 198 -1.78 -4.71 -21.65
N ILE A 199 -2.21 -3.63 -21.02
CA ILE A 199 -2.71 -2.41 -21.67
C ILE A 199 -1.85 -1.24 -21.17
N ASP A 200 -1.23 -0.54 -22.11
CA ASP A 200 -0.49 0.69 -21.83
C ASP A 200 -1.41 1.91 -21.89
N TYR A 201 -1.97 2.29 -20.75
CA TYR A 201 -2.90 3.42 -20.66
C TYR A 201 -2.32 4.77 -21.11
N LYS A 202 -1.01 4.86 -21.33
CA LYS A 202 -0.36 6.08 -21.81
C LYS A 202 -0.38 6.20 -23.32
N ASN A 203 -0.37 5.06 -24.04
CA ASN A 203 -0.17 4.99 -25.47
C ASN A 203 -1.37 4.40 -26.22
N GLU A 204 -2.35 3.79 -25.53
CA GLU A 204 -3.55 3.24 -26.17
C GLU A 204 -4.84 3.60 -25.41
N ASP A 205 -5.97 3.59 -26.11
CA ASP A 205 -7.29 3.72 -25.48
C ASP A 205 -7.63 2.46 -24.70
N VAL A 206 -7.84 2.62 -23.40
CA VAL A 206 -8.10 1.49 -22.49
C VAL A 206 -9.41 0.78 -22.85
N GLY A 207 -10.44 1.51 -23.28
CA GLY A 207 -11.74 0.92 -23.65
C GLY A 207 -11.65 0.04 -24.87
N ALA A 208 -11.01 0.52 -25.93
CA ALA A 208 -10.77 -0.24 -27.16
C ALA A 208 -9.88 -1.47 -26.88
N ALA A 209 -8.82 -1.29 -26.08
CA ALA A 209 -7.93 -2.39 -25.70
C ALA A 209 -8.65 -3.46 -24.87
N LEU A 210 -9.52 -3.07 -23.92
CA LEU A 210 -10.34 -4.01 -23.14
C LEU A 210 -11.32 -4.76 -24.05
N SER A 211 -11.98 -4.10 -25.00
CA SER A 211 -12.87 -4.75 -25.95
C SER A 211 -12.15 -5.80 -26.81
N ARG A 212 -10.93 -5.50 -27.22
CA ARG A 212 -10.07 -6.43 -27.99
C ARG A 212 -9.57 -7.60 -27.17
N LEU A 213 -9.08 -7.33 -25.93
CA LEU A 213 -8.46 -8.34 -25.07
C LEU A 213 -9.48 -9.14 -24.25
N CYS A 214 -10.67 -8.63 -24.06
CA CYS A 214 -11.74 -9.27 -23.28
C CYS A 214 -13.03 -9.39 -24.11
N PRO A 215 -13.03 -10.09 -25.29
CA PRO A 215 -14.19 -10.14 -26.19
C PRO A 215 -15.42 -10.79 -25.59
N LYS A 216 -15.24 -11.66 -24.59
CA LYS A 216 -16.33 -12.27 -23.80
C LYS A 216 -16.70 -11.46 -22.55
N GLY A 217 -16.18 -10.24 -22.43
CA GLY A 217 -16.31 -9.42 -21.21
C GLY A 217 -15.30 -9.82 -20.12
N TYR A 218 -15.37 -9.11 -19.00
CA TYR A 218 -14.60 -9.41 -17.78
C TYR A 218 -15.49 -9.27 -16.57
N ARG A 219 -15.29 -10.11 -15.56
CA ARG A 219 -16.12 -10.11 -14.34
C ARG A 219 -15.56 -9.22 -13.24
N HIS A 220 -14.23 -9.04 -13.21
CA HIS A 220 -13.55 -8.38 -12.10
C HIS A 220 -12.69 -7.24 -12.64
N LEU A 221 -12.90 -6.06 -12.12
CA LEU A 221 -12.00 -4.91 -12.31
C LEU A 221 -11.49 -4.46 -10.93
N LEU A 222 -10.25 -4.79 -10.63
CA LEU A 222 -9.56 -4.21 -9.50
C LEU A 222 -9.02 -2.84 -9.88
N ARG A 223 -9.64 -1.76 -9.41
CA ARG A 223 -9.22 -0.39 -9.71
C ARG A 223 -8.52 0.24 -8.51
N GLN A 224 -7.21 0.44 -8.61
CA GLN A 224 -6.39 1.03 -7.55
C GLN A 224 -6.25 2.55 -7.62
N ARG A 225 -6.56 3.20 -8.77
CA ARG A 225 -6.43 4.66 -8.94
C ARG A 225 -7.60 5.26 -9.69
N ARG A 226 -8.11 6.39 -9.19
CA ARG A 226 -8.85 7.35 -10.01
C ARG A 226 -7.82 8.23 -10.74
N ARG A 227 -7.86 8.29 -12.06
CA ARG A 227 -7.18 9.34 -12.82
C ARG A 227 -7.94 10.65 -12.62
N ARG A 228 -7.26 11.72 -12.22
CA ARG A 228 -7.72 13.08 -12.52
C ARG A 228 -7.54 13.26 -14.02
N ASP A 229 -8.62 13.61 -14.74
CA ASP A 229 -8.53 14.10 -16.09
C ASP A 229 -7.85 15.47 -16.07
N PRO A 230 -6.63 15.62 -16.61
CA PRO A 230 -5.93 16.90 -16.59
C PRO A 230 -6.64 17.98 -17.41
N ARG A 231 -7.67 17.65 -18.22
CA ARG A 231 -8.44 18.57 -19.04
C ARG A 231 -9.64 19.19 -18.33
N ARG A 232 -9.99 18.74 -17.14
CA ARG A 232 -10.99 19.43 -16.30
C ARG A 232 -10.29 20.44 -15.41
N GLY A 233 -10.45 21.72 -15.82
CA GLY A 233 -9.81 22.88 -15.26
C GLY A 233 -9.93 23.03 -13.75
N HIS A 234 -9.07 23.87 -13.20
CA HIS A 234 -8.91 24.27 -11.81
C HIS A 234 -10.22 24.87 -11.25
N GLY A 235 -11.10 24.05 -10.72
CA GLY A 235 -12.37 24.55 -10.19
C GLY A 235 -13.17 23.52 -9.43
N ALA A 236 -12.54 22.71 -8.55
CA ALA A 236 -13.25 21.91 -7.55
C ALA A 236 -12.28 21.32 -6.51
N ASP A 237 -11.67 22.18 -5.71
CA ASP A 237 -10.99 21.81 -4.48
C ASP A 237 -11.99 21.58 -3.33
N ARG A 238 -13.05 20.81 -3.60
CA ARG A 238 -13.91 20.27 -2.54
C ARG A 238 -14.13 18.82 -2.78
N GLU A 239 -13.61 18.02 -1.86
CA GLU A 239 -13.79 16.59 -1.61
C GLU A 239 -12.53 15.73 -1.75
N TRP A 240 -11.56 15.98 -0.91
CA TRP A 240 -10.71 14.94 -0.39
C TRP A 240 -11.51 14.20 0.70
N ARG A 241 -12.57 13.52 0.32
CA ARG A 241 -13.18 12.54 1.21
C ARG A 241 -12.26 11.34 1.30
N ALA A 242 -12.02 10.92 2.53
CA ALA A 242 -11.20 9.82 2.99
C ALA A 242 -10.82 8.80 1.90
N TYR A 243 -9.54 8.51 1.78
CA TYR A 243 -9.00 7.46 0.95
C TYR A 243 -9.49 6.12 1.51
N ARG A 244 -10.74 5.74 1.19
CA ARG A 244 -11.19 4.37 1.31
C ARG A 244 -10.70 3.67 0.05
N PRO A 245 -9.97 2.56 0.13
CA PRO A 245 -9.76 1.69 -1.01
C PRO A 245 -11.14 1.21 -1.45
N VAL A 246 -11.71 1.84 -2.47
CA VAL A 246 -13.02 1.46 -3.00
C VAL A 246 -12.80 0.26 -3.90
N TRP A 247 -12.95 -0.92 -3.35
CA TRP A 247 -13.16 -2.14 -4.11
C TRP A 247 -14.49 -1.98 -4.84
N ARG A 248 -14.46 -1.79 -6.14
CA ARG A 248 -15.67 -1.76 -6.95
C ARG A 248 -15.71 -3.01 -7.80
N HIS A 249 -16.66 -3.87 -7.52
CA HIS A 249 -17.04 -4.91 -8.45
C HIS A 249 -17.77 -4.28 -9.62
N LEU A 250 -17.17 -4.31 -10.79
CA LEU A 250 -17.84 -3.98 -12.03
C LEU A 250 -18.07 -5.28 -12.80
N THR A 251 -19.28 -5.80 -12.74
CA THR A 251 -19.71 -6.85 -13.67
C THR A 251 -20.21 -6.19 -14.94
N ILE A 252 -19.50 -6.30 -16.06
CA ILE A 252 -19.97 -5.90 -17.37
C ILE A 252 -20.53 -7.15 -18.04
N GLN A 253 -21.85 -7.19 -18.18
CA GLN A 253 -22.49 -8.22 -19.01
C GLN A 253 -22.32 -7.88 -20.50
N PRO A 254 -22.34 -8.88 -21.41
CA PRO A 254 -22.23 -8.66 -22.86
C PRO A 254 -23.28 -7.71 -23.45
N THR A 255 -24.36 -7.45 -22.71
CA THR A 255 -25.48 -6.57 -23.07
C THR A 255 -25.27 -5.09 -22.75
N GLY A 256 -24.06 -4.69 -22.31
CA GLY A 256 -23.73 -3.28 -22.03
C GLY A 256 -24.34 -2.68 -20.74
N LYS A 257 -25.14 -3.42 -19.99
CA LYS A 257 -25.68 -2.93 -18.72
C LYS A 257 -24.64 -2.98 -17.61
N ARG A 258 -24.35 -1.81 -17.01
CA ARG A 258 -23.42 -1.66 -15.88
C ARG A 258 -24.18 -1.85 -14.57
N LEU A 259 -23.90 -2.93 -13.86
CA LEU A 259 -24.38 -3.12 -12.49
C LEU A 259 -23.27 -2.71 -11.53
N TRP A 260 -23.51 -1.64 -10.76
CA TRP A 260 -22.63 -1.20 -9.70
C TRP A 260 -23.16 -1.76 -8.37
N ARG A 261 -22.38 -2.60 -7.69
CA ARG A 261 -22.61 -2.89 -6.28
C ARG A 261 -21.59 -2.16 -5.43
N ARG A 262 -22.05 -1.44 -4.41
CA ARG A 262 -21.19 -0.86 -3.38
C ARG A 262 -20.92 -1.92 -2.32
N SER A 263 -19.69 -1.94 -1.78
CA SER A 263 -19.33 -2.82 -0.67
C SER A 263 -20.07 -2.55 0.64
N GLU A 264 -20.91 -1.50 0.69
CA GLU A 264 -21.74 -1.15 1.84
C GLU A 264 -23.02 -2.00 1.97
N GLU A 265 -23.35 -2.80 0.96
CA GLU A 265 -24.51 -3.70 0.98
C GLU A 265 -24.15 -5.15 1.36
N LEU A 266 -22.90 -5.40 1.76
CA LEU A 266 -22.39 -6.74 2.10
C LEU A 266 -21.91 -6.87 3.57
N LEU A 267 -22.26 -5.92 4.46
CA LEU A 267 -22.05 -6.03 5.91
C LEU A 267 -23.37 -6.07 6.65
#